data_20289553c4706c5ceafd504b04010f4d
#
_entry.id   20289553c4706c5ceafd504b04010f4d
#
_cell.length_a   1.000
_cell.length_b   1.000
_cell.length_c   1.000
_cell.angle_alpha   90.00
_cell.angle_beta   90.00
_cell.angle_gamma   90.00
#
_symmetry.space_group_name_H-M   'P 1'
#
loop_
_entity.id
_entity.type
_entity.pdbx_description
1 polymer ?
#
loop_
_entity_poly.entity_id
_entity_poly.type
_entity_poly.pdbx_seq_one_letter_code
_entity_poly.pdbx_strand_id
1 'polypeptide(L)'
;AYHGWSDQMVYGLKIPGSRALLESHGITPGAYRRTDEVRPNDLDMLEKMMKRNRLKGGTAAVIVEPAGPESGTRPVAKDYNKGVRELCDKYGALLIFDEVVTGFRLALSGAQGYFDVVPDLTVFGKIRL
;
A
#
# COMPACT_ATOMS: atom_id res chain seq x y z
N ALA A 1 -2.09 3.50 6.79
CA ALA A 1 -2.10 4.31 5.56
C ALA A 1 -3.52 4.73 5.20
N TYR A 2 -3.67 5.87 4.57
CA TYR A 2 -4.96 6.34 4.07
C TYR A 2 -4.92 6.42 2.54
N HIS A 3 -5.67 5.56 1.88
CA HIS A 3 -5.70 5.45 0.41
C HIS A 3 -7.05 5.84 -0.20
N GLY A 4 -7.77 6.76 0.42
CA GLY A 4 -9.06 7.25 -0.04
C GLY A 4 -10.22 6.85 0.85
N TRP A 5 -11.40 7.35 0.51
CA TRP A 5 -12.62 7.25 1.30
C TRP A 5 -13.52 6.07 0.90
N SER A 6 -13.15 5.28 -0.09
CA SER A 6 -13.94 4.13 -0.50
C SER A 6 -14.01 3.06 0.59
N ASP A 7 -15.12 2.38 0.69
CA ASP A 7 -15.35 1.33 1.70
C ASP A 7 -14.26 0.26 1.73
N GLN A 8 -13.65 -0.04 0.57
CA GLN A 8 -12.57 -1.01 0.47
C GLN A 8 -11.27 -0.54 1.13
N MET A 9 -11.07 0.78 1.24
CA MET A 9 -9.83 1.39 1.72
C MET A 9 -9.92 1.92 3.15
N VAL A 10 -11.11 2.24 3.64
CA VAL A 10 -11.32 2.92 4.94
C VAL A 10 -11.55 1.95 6.10
N TYR A 11 -11.63 0.66 5.86
CA TYR A 11 -12.18 -0.28 6.83
C TYR A 11 -11.33 -0.56 8.08
N GLY A 12 -10.03 -0.40 8.04
CA GLY A 12 -9.23 -0.74 9.20
C GLY A 12 -7.79 -0.34 9.10
N LEU A 13 -7.44 0.72 9.75
CA LEU A 13 -6.11 1.32 9.62
C LEU A 13 -5.31 1.29 10.93
N LYS A 14 -5.94 1.01 12.06
CA LYS A 14 -5.26 1.10 13.37
C LYS A 14 -4.39 -0.11 13.69
N ILE A 15 -4.85 -1.30 13.34
CA ILE A 15 -4.09 -2.54 13.56
C ILE A 15 -4.20 -3.42 12.31
N PRO A 16 -3.19 -3.45 11.44
CA PRO A 16 -3.19 -4.29 10.27
C PRO A 16 -3.49 -5.75 10.59
N GLY A 17 -4.41 -6.35 9.83
CA GLY A 17 -4.85 -7.72 10.02
C GLY A 17 -5.91 -7.93 11.11
N SER A 18 -6.29 -6.90 11.86
CA SER A 18 -7.39 -6.99 12.84
C SER A 18 -8.67 -6.39 12.26
N ARG A 19 -9.57 -7.26 11.80
CA ARG A 19 -10.91 -6.84 11.36
C ARG A 19 -11.84 -6.48 12.52
N ALA A 20 -11.40 -6.62 13.76
CA ALA A 20 -12.19 -6.29 14.95
C ALA A 20 -12.21 -4.80 15.25
N LEU A 21 -11.29 -4.03 14.70
CA LEU A 21 -11.17 -2.59 14.94
C LEU A 21 -11.36 -1.82 13.63
N LEU A 22 -12.61 -1.77 13.17
CA LEU A 22 -12.99 -0.95 12.02
C LEU A 22 -12.88 0.53 12.39
N GLU A 23 -12.26 1.30 11.52
CA GLU A 23 -12.19 2.74 11.69
C GLU A 23 -13.53 3.40 11.40
N SER A 24 -14.34 2.81 10.52
CA SER A 24 -15.69 3.25 10.20
C SER A 24 -16.70 2.13 10.44
N HIS A 25 -17.68 2.38 11.32
CA HIS A 25 -18.71 1.42 11.71
C HIS A 25 -19.75 1.37 10.61
N GLY A 26 -20.11 1.44 9.72
CA GLY A 26 -21.15 1.35 8.68
C GLY A 26 -20.73 0.57 7.45
N ILE A 27 -19.47 0.20 7.40
CA ILE A 27 -18.91 -0.52 6.25
C ILE A 27 -19.34 -1.97 6.30
N THR A 28 -19.95 -2.46 5.24
CA THR A 28 -20.39 -3.85 5.17
C THR A 28 -19.21 -4.81 5.00
N PRO A 29 -19.24 -6.00 5.61
CA PRO A 29 -18.18 -7.00 5.45
C PRO A 29 -17.86 -7.37 4.00
N GLY A 30 -18.81 -7.24 3.09
CA GLY A 30 -18.62 -7.49 1.65
C GLY A 30 -17.66 -6.51 1.00
N ALA A 31 -17.62 -5.26 1.47
CA ALA A 31 -16.82 -4.21 0.87
C ALA A 31 -15.30 -4.46 1.02
N TYR A 32 -14.85 -4.94 2.19
CA TYR A 32 -13.43 -5.14 2.47
C TYR A 32 -12.95 -6.60 2.42
N ARG A 33 -13.82 -7.52 1.99
CA ARG A 33 -13.50 -8.95 1.97
C ARG A 33 -12.28 -9.31 1.11
N ARG A 34 -11.97 -8.49 0.12
CA ARG A 34 -10.88 -8.70 -0.83
C ARG A 34 -9.70 -7.75 -0.63
N THR A 35 -9.68 -7.02 0.48
CA THR A 35 -8.59 -6.13 0.84
C THR A 35 -7.89 -6.71 2.07
N ASP A 36 -6.59 -6.88 1.99
CA ASP A 36 -5.74 -7.30 3.10
C ASP A 36 -4.82 -6.13 3.48
N GLU A 37 -4.55 -5.98 4.77
CA GLU A 37 -3.59 -5.02 5.27
C GLU A 37 -2.32 -5.72 5.72
N VAL A 38 -1.19 -5.10 5.42
CA VAL A 38 0.14 -5.56 5.82
C VAL A 38 0.83 -4.45 6.61
N ARG A 39 1.58 -4.83 7.64
CA ARG A 39 2.37 -3.87 8.38
C ARG A 39 3.47 -3.30 7.49
N PRO A 40 3.75 -1.99 7.58
CA PRO A 40 4.92 -1.43 6.90
C PRO A 40 6.20 -2.11 7.42
N ASN A 41 7.18 -2.24 6.55
CA ASN A 41 8.46 -2.93 6.82
C ASN A 41 8.35 -4.44 7.09
N ASP A 42 7.23 -5.06 6.81
CA ASP A 42 7.01 -6.51 7.03
C ASP A 42 6.82 -7.23 5.68
N LEU A 43 7.92 -7.45 4.97
CA LEU A 43 7.92 -8.16 3.68
C LEU A 43 7.52 -9.63 3.83
N ASP A 44 7.84 -10.25 4.96
CA ASP A 44 7.46 -11.63 5.25
C ASP A 44 5.94 -11.78 5.37
N MET A 45 5.29 -10.83 6.06
CA MET A 45 3.84 -10.79 6.13
C MET A 45 3.23 -10.56 4.74
N LEU A 46 3.78 -9.66 3.94
CA LEU A 46 3.32 -9.40 2.58
C LEU A 46 3.42 -10.68 1.74
N GLU A 47 4.58 -11.33 1.73
CA GLU A 47 4.77 -12.56 0.95
C GLU A 47 3.82 -13.68 1.40
N LYS A 48 3.65 -13.85 2.71
CA LYS A 48 2.70 -14.84 3.27
C LYS A 48 1.27 -14.58 2.81
N MET A 49 0.85 -13.32 2.78
CA MET A 49 -0.47 -12.94 2.29
C MET A 49 -0.61 -13.22 0.79
N MET A 50 0.37 -12.85 -0.03
CA MET A 50 0.36 -13.11 -1.47
C MET A 50 0.34 -14.61 -1.78
N LYS A 51 1.11 -15.41 -1.06
CA LYS A 51 1.05 -16.90 -1.15
C LYS A 51 -0.34 -17.43 -0.86
N ARG A 52 -0.95 -16.98 0.24
CA ARG A 52 -2.32 -17.40 0.61
C ARG A 52 -3.33 -17.02 -0.46
N ASN A 53 -3.19 -15.83 -1.03
CA ASN A 53 -4.13 -15.29 -2.01
C ASN A 53 -4.09 -16.05 -3.35
N ARG A 54 -2.98 -16.71 -3.70
CA ARG A 54 -2.90 -17.56 -4.90
C ARG A 54 -4.02 -18.60 -4.97
N LEU A 55 -4.46 -19.13 -3.84
CA LEU A 55 -5.56 -20.07 -3.75
C LEU A 55 -6.94 -19.45 -4.06
N LYS A 56 -6.99 -18.11 -4.17
CA LYS A 56 -8.23 -17.34 -4.37
C LYS A 56 -8.17 -16.45 -5.62
N GLY A 57 -7.28 -16.75 -6.55
CA GLY A 57 -7.10 -16.00 -7.79
C GLY A 57 -5.93 -15.00 -7.78
N GLY A 58 -5.15 -14.95 -6.69
CA GLY A 58 -3.97 -14.08 -6.58
C GLY A 58 -4.24 -12.73 -5.92
N THR A 59 -3.20 -11.92 -5.86
CA THR A 59 -3.24 -10.51 -5.45
C THR A 59 -3.18 -9.65 -6.70
N ALA A 60 -4.18 -8.81 -6.93
CA ALA A 60 -4.24 -7.97 -8.13
C ALA A 60 -3.23 -6.81 -8.04
N ALA A 61 -3.14 -6.16 -6.89
CA ALA A 61 -2.24 -5.03 -6.68
C ALA A 61 -1.84 -4.89 -5.21
N VAL A 62 -0.69 -4.25 -4.99
CA VAL A 62 -0.22 -3.78 -3.69
C VAL A 62 -0.10 -2.26 -3.77
N ILE A 63 -0.78 -1.55 -2.88
CA ILE A 63 -0.68 -0.10 -2.77
C ILE A 63 0.12 0.29 -1.52
N VAL A 64 1.06 1.20 -1.67
CA VAL A 64 1.90 1.70 -0.57
C VAL A 64 2.04 3.22 -0.63
N GLU A 65 2.11 3.87 0.53
CA GLU A 65 2.70 5.20 0.65
C GLU A 65 4.24 5.02 0.69
N PRO A 66 4.99 5.41 -0.34
CA PRO A 66 6.39 4.98 -0.49
C PRO A 66 7.34 5.52 0.58
N ALA A 67 7.03 6.65 1.21
CA ALA A 67 7.79 7.16 2.36
C ALA A 67 7.38 6.51 3.69
N GLY A 68 6.28 5.78 3.69
CA GLY A 68 5.67 5.16 4.85
C GLY A 68 4.33 5.78 5.23
N PRO A 69 3.52 5.06 6.01
CA PRO A 69 2.19 5.49 6.40
C PRO A 69 2.14 6.89 7.01
N GLU A 70 1.01 7.56 6.78
CA GLU A 70 0.75 8.91 7.31
C GLU A 70 1.82 9.90 6.85
N SER A 71 2.12 9.87 5.56
CA SER A 71 3.10 10.77 4.91
C SER A 71 4.53 10.64 5.46
N GLY A 72 4.91 9.45 5.90
CA GLY A 72 6.25 9.16 6.40
C GLY A 72 6.43 9.42 7.89
N THR A 73 5.36 9.64 8.66
CA THR A 73 5.47 9.72 10.13
C THR A 73 5.95 8.41 10.74
N ARG A 74 5.72 7.32 10.03
CA ARG A 74 6.31 5.99 10.29
C ARG A 74 7.12 5.55 9.07
N PRO A 75 8.39 5.97 8.97
CA PRO A 75 9.16 5.78 7.75
C PRO A 75 9.40 4.30 7.44
N VAL A 76 9.47 3.99 6.15
CA VAL A 76 9.86 2.65 5.70
C VAL A 76 11.38 2.54 5.64
N ALA A 77 11.88 1.31 5.80
CA ALA A 77 13.29 1.01 5.60
C ALA A 77 13.70 1.29 4.15
N LYS A 78 14.97 1.64 3.95
CA LYS A 78 15.50 2.07 2.65
C LYS A 78 15.16 1.09 1.51
N ASP A 79 15.27 -0.21 1.76
CA ASP A 79 15.07 -1.25 0.75
C ASP A 79 13.64 -1.84 0.75
N TYR A 80 12.73 -1.31 1.58
CA TYR A 80 11.38 -1.85 1.70
C TYR A 80 10.61 -1.79 0.37
N ASN A 81 10.62 -0.64 -0.30
CA ASN A 81 9.89 -0.48 -1.57
C ASN A 81 10.45 -1.39 -2.67
N LYS A 82 11.77 -1.62 -2.67
CA LYS A 82 12.41 -2.59 -3.58
C LYS A 82 11.92 -4.01 -3.31
N GLY A 83 11.89 -4.42 -2.05
CA GLY A 83 11.35 -5.72 -1.66
C GLY A 83 9.86 -5.89 -2.03
N VAL A 84 9.04 -4.83 -1.89
CA VAL A 84 7.65 -4.85 -2.35
C VAL A 84 7.58 -5.03 -3.86
N ARG A 85 8.43 -4.32 -4.66
CA ARG A 85 8.49 -4.47 -6.12
C ARG A 85 8.83 -5.91 -6.51
N GLU A 86 9.87 -6.47 -5.90
CA GLU A 86 10.31 -7.84 -6.17
C GLU A 86 9.20 -8.87 -5.86
N LEU A 87 8.44 -8.68 -4.78
CA LEU A 87 7.30 -9.52 -4.46
C LEU A 87 6.15 -9.34 -5.46
N CYS A 88 5.85 -8.11 -5.88
CA CYS A 88 4.84 -7.86 -6.91
C CYS A 88 5.21 -8.58 -8.21
N ASP A 89 6.46 -8.47 -8.67
CA ASP A 89 6.94 -9.15 -9.87
C ASP A 89 6.84 -10.68 -9.74
N LYS A 90 7.27 -11.21 -8.59
CA LYS A 90 7.24 -12.64 -8.30
C LYS A 90 5.83 -13.23 -8.32
N TYR A 91 4.84 -12.48 -7.87
CA TYR A 91 3.46 -12.97 -7.73
C TYR A 91 2.51 -12.44 -8.81
N GLY A 92 3.00 -11.65 -9.76
CA GLY A 92 2.21 -11.09 -10.85
C GLY A 92 1.19 -10.05 -10.39
N ALA A 93 1.50 -9.30 -9.34
CA ALA A 93 0.68 -8.21 -8.82
C ALA A 93 1.19 -6.85 -9.32
N LEU A 94 0.30 -5.87 -9.48
CA LEU A 94 0.70 -4.50 -9.76
C LEU A 94 1.21 -3.82 -8.47
N LEU A 95 2.26 -3.01 -8.59
CA LEU A 95 2.69 -2.09 -7.55
C LEU A 95 2.10 -0.71 -7.80
N ILE A 96 1.43 -0.15 -6.82
CA ILE A 96 0.86 1.20 -6.86
C ILE A 96 1.53 2.05 -5.80
N PHE A 97 2.16 3.15 -6.21
CA PHE A 97 2.63 4.18 -5.27
C PHE A 97 1.55 5.22 -5.04
N ASP A 98 1.12 5.36 -3.79
CA ASP A 98 0.31 6.49 -3.36
C ASP A 98 1.24 7.67 -3.06
N GLU A 99 1.42 8.51 -4.05
CA GLU A 99 2.22 9.73 -3.97
C GLU A 99 1.35 10.98 -3.79
N VAL A 100 0.16 10.85 -3.26
CA VAL A 100 -0.71 11.99 -2.96
C VAL A 100 0.00 13.03 -2.07
N VAL A 101 0.92 12.60 -1.22
CA VAL A 101 1.72 13.48 -0.37
C VAL A 101 3.16 13.61 -0.84
N THR A 102 3.78 12.55 -1.29
CA THR A 102 5.22 12.51 -1.62
C THR A 102 5.55 13.01 -3.02
N GLY A 103 4.56 13.01 -3.92
CA GLY A 103 4.74 13.46 -5.30
C GLY A 103 5.34 14.85 -5.39
N PHE A 104 6.43 15.00 -6.14
CA PHE A 104 7.20 16.22 -6.32
C PHE A 104 7.79 16.83 -5.03
N ARG A 105 7.72 16.15 -3.89
CA ARG A 105 8.31 16.61 -2.62
C ARG A 105 9.66 15.98 -2.33
N LEU A 106 9.83 14.70 -2.66
CA LEU A 106 11.08 13.98 -2.44
C LEU A 106 12.06 14.18 -3.60
N ALA A 107 11.55 14.22 -4.83
CA ALA A 107 12.30 14.49 -6.05
C ALA A 107 11.34 14.96 -7.14
N LEU A 108 11.87 15.51 -8.26
CA LEU A 108 11.06 15.85 -9.45
C LEU A 108 10.35 14.63 -10.03
N SER A 109 10.99 13.47 -9.95
CA SER A 109 10.43 12.17 -10.34
C SER A 109 9.59 11.50 -9.25
N GLY A 110 9.26 12.22 -8.17
CA GLY A 110 8.52 11.68 -7.05
C GLY A 110 9.33 10.68 -6.21
N ALA A 111 8.62 9.89 -5.41
CA ALA A 111 9.24 8.87 -4.58
C ALA A 111 9.89 7.75 -5.40
N GLN A 112 9.37 7.46 -6.60
CA GLN A 112 9.96 6.48 -7.50
C GLN A 112 11.43 6.80 -7.83
N GLY A 113 11.75 8.05 -8.10
CA GLY A 113 13.14 8.44 -8.32
C GLY A 113 13.98 8.51 -7.05
N TYR A 114 13.37 8.88 -5.93
CA TYR A 114 14.07 8.94 -4.65
C TYR A 114 14.47 7.54 -4.13
N PHE A 115 13.59 6.54 -4.28
CA PHE A 115 13.83 5.17 -3.84
C PHE A 115 14.41 4.27 -4.93
N ASP A 116 14.57 4.76 -6.17
CA ASP A 116 14.98 3.98 -7.34
C ASP A 116 14.10 2.74 -7.56
N VAL A 117 12.79 2.94 -7.46
CA VAL A 117 11.76 1.89 -7.66
C VAL A 117 10.65 2.44 -8.53
N VAL A 118 10.40 1.81 -9.67
CA VAL A 118 9.33 2.20 -10.59
C VAL A 118 8.08 1.36 -10.30
N PRO A 119 6.97 1.98 -9.85
CA PRO A 119 5.69 1.29 -9.72
C PRO A 119 5.02 1.11 -11.07
N ASP A 120 4.01 0.24 -11.14
CA ASP A 120 3.16 0.12 -12.33
C ASP A 120 2.20 1.29 -12.45
N LEU A 121 1.73 1.83 -11.33
CA LEU A 121 0.83 2.98 -11.25
C LEU A 121 1.27 3.93 -10.14
N THR A 122 1.02 5.22 -10.36
CA THR A 122 1.24 6.25 -9.33
C THR A 122 -0.01 7.12 -9.19
N VAL A 123 -0.43 7.34 -7.95
CA VAL A 123 -1.53 8.24 -7.62
C VAL A 123 -0.96 9.56 -7.12
N PHE A 124 -1.29 10.65 -7.80
CA PHE A 124 -0.90 12.00 -7.39
C PHE A 124 -2.08 12.79 -6.85
N GLY A 125 -1.80 13.73 -5.93
CA GLY A 125 -2.78 14.66 -5.38
C GLY A 125 -2.10 15.70 -4.50
N LYS A 126 -2.88 16.63 -3.94
CA LYS A 126 -2.37 17.71 -3.05
C LYS A 126 -1.24 18.56 -3.66
N ILE A 127 -1.01 18.46 -4.95
CA ILE A 127 -0.06 19.30 -5.65
C ILE A 127 -0.78 20.63 -5.93
N ARG A 128 -0.30 21.68 -5.30
CA ARG A 128 -0.69 23.03 -5.68
C ARG A 128 0.35 23.56 -6.67
N LEU A 129 -0.06 23.72 -7.91
CA LEU A 129 0.66 24.51 -8.89
C LEU A 129 0.43 26.00 -8.61
#